data_2b65ab01400b60bbb362bdf39942509d
#
_entry.id   2b65ab01400b60bbb362bdf39942509d
#
_cell.length_a   1.000
_cell.length_b   1.000
_cell.length_c   1.000
_cell.angle_alpha   90.00
_cell.angle_beta   90.00
_cell.angle_gamma   90.00
#
_symmetry.space_group_name_H-M   'P 1'
#
loop_
_entity.id
_entity.type
_entity.pdbx_description
1 polymer ?
#
loop_
_entity_poly.entity_id
_entity_poly.type
_entity_poly.pdbx_seq_one_letter_code
_entity_poly.pdbx_strand_id
1 'polypeptide(L)'
;MAASWVKNRLFEFPKPLGYQLTAKDGIGDLLHSDNTHYGSEPQNEFQQKMRGSQTHPMNQDYTAHTQQTVNIVSMIPDGGNIRSLPSEYWQVRKYNKAFERMSSSRPSNTIDTGHRNYFHYAEPRIPTLRESARLQSFPDNFEVLGTRGSQYKQVG
;
A
#
# COMPACT_ATOMS: atom_id res chain seq x y z
N MET A 1 9.28 44.36 11.41
CA MET A 1 8.76 44.50 10.04
C MET A 1 7.83 43.33 9.77
N ALA A 2 6.53 43.58 9.69
CA ALA A 2 5.54 42.55 9.42
C ALA A 2 5.57 42.21 7.90
N ALA A 3 5.74 40.95 7.56
CA ALA A 3 5.67 40.49 6.20
C ALA A 3 4.27 40.81 5.62
N SER A 4 4.21 41.64 4.60
CA SER A 4 2.99 41.89 3.84
C SER A 4 2.67 40.66 3.01
N TRP A 5 1.77 39.81 3.51
CA TRP A 5 1.18 38.73 2.73
C TRP A 5 0.38 39.36 1.60
N VAL A 6 0.65 38.91 0.39
CA VAL A 6 -0.02 39.41 -0.83
C VAL A 6 -1.53 39.22 -0.69
N LYS A 7 -2.24 40.32 -0.49
CA LYS A 7 -3.69 40.39 -0.15
C LYS A 7 -4.65 39.95 -1.27
N ASN A 8 -4.20 39.43 -2.40
CA ASN A 8 -5.09 39.20 -3.58
C ASN A 8 -4.86 37.89 -4.34
N ARG A 9 -4.32 36.84 -3.70
CA ARG A 9 -4.43 35.50 -4.28
C ARG A 9 -5.57 34.77 -3.60
N LEU A 10 -6.74 34.74 -4.25
CA LEU A 10 -7.81 33.81 -3.90
C LEU A 10 -7.25 32.38 -4.07
N PHE A 11 -7.43 31.53 -3.04
CA PHE A 11 -7.10 30.13 -3.16
C PHE A 11 -8.09 29.49 -4.14
N GLU A 12 -7.55 28.92 -5.21
CA GLU A 12 -8.33 28.13 -6.15
C GLU A 12 -8.05 26.64 -5.92
N PHE A 13 -9.10 25.86 -5.73
CA PHE A 13 -8.97 24.42 -5.67
C PHE A 13 -8.50 23.89 -7.03
N PRO A 14 -7.49 22.98 -7.05
CA PRO A 14 -7.08 22.37 -8.30
C PRO A 14 -8.26 21.58 -8.89
N LYS A 15 -8.33 21.55 -10.22
CA LYS A 15 -9.35 20.75 -10.91
C LYS A 15 -9.14 19.28 -10.60
N PRO A 16 -10.21 18.50 -10.32
CA PRO A 16 -10.09 17.05 -10.16
C PRO A 16 -9.44 16.40 -11.40
N LEU A 17 -8.61 15.39 -11.18
CA LEU A 17 -7.93 14.67 -12.28
C LEU A 17 -8.90 13.87 -13.16
N GLY A 18 -10.15 13.65 -12.70
CA GLY A 18 -11.16 12.88 -13.44
C GLY A 18 -10.95 11.36 -13.41
N TYR A 19 -9.93 10.87 -12.72
CA TYR A 19 -9.68 9.44 -12.52
C TYR A 19 -9.17 9.19 -11.10
N GLN A 20 -9.29 7.95 -10.64
CA GLN A 20 -8.73 7.49 -9.38
C GLN A 20 -7.74 6.34 -9.65
N LEU A 21 -6.59 6.41 -9.00
CA LEU A 21 -5.63 5.30 -9.02
C LEU A 21 -6.10 4.18 -8.10
N THR A 22 -6.01 2.96 -8.58
CA THR A 22 -6.31 1.76 -7.81
C THR A 22 -5.07 1.29 -7.03
N ALA A 23 -5.25 0.35 -6.08
CA ALA A 23 -4.11 -0.26 -5.41
C ALA A 23 -3.17 -0.95 -6.43
N LYS A 24 -3.72 -1.61 -7.46
CA LYS A 24 -2.92 -2.21 -8.53
C LYS A 24 -2.13 -1.16 -9.31
N ASP A 25 -2.74 -0.02 -9.63
CA ASP A 25 -2.03 1.07 -10.31
C ASP A 25 -0.89 1.63 -9.45
N GLY A 26 -1.06 1.62 -8.13
CA GLY A 26 -0.04 2.11 -7.20
C GLY A 26 1.17 1.21 -7.07
N ILE A 27 0.96 -0.10 -6.93
CA ILE A 27 2.00 -1.06 -6.51
C ILE A 27 2.14 -2.29 -7.40
N GLY A 28 1.50 -2.31 -8.59
CA GLY A 28 1.51 -3.50 -9.45
C GLY A 28 2.90 -3.89 -9.96
N ASP A 29 3.77 -2.94 -10.20
CA ASP A 29 5.15 -3.15 -10.64
C ASP A 29 6.10 -3.60 -9.51
N LEU A 30 5.66 -3.49 -8.25
CA LEU A 30 6.39 -4.01 -7.08
C LEU A 30 6.10 -5.50 -6.80
N LEU A 31 5.14 -6.09 -7.51
CA LEU A 31 4.85 -7.51 -7.37
C LEU A 31 6.08 -8.34 -7.76
N HIS A 32 6.48 -9.28 -6.91
CA HIS A 32 7.70 -10.08 -7.06
C HIS A 32 9.02 -9.28 -7.06
N SER A 33 8.99 -8.01 -6.60
CA SER A 33 10.20 -7.22 -6.37
C SER A 33 10.92 -7.67 -5.10
N ASP A 34 12.20 -7.37 -5.02
CA ASP A 34 13.00 -7.42 -3.78
C ASP A 34 13.85 -6.14 -3.65
N ASN A 35 14.78 -6.08 -2.68
CA ASN A 35 15.63 -4.91 -2.50
C ASN A 35 16.74 -4.77 -3.57
N THR A 36 16.75 -5.60 -4.62
CA THR A 36 17.77 -5.61 -5.68
C THR A 36 17.19 -5.36 -7.08
N HIS A 37 15.92 -5.65 -7.30
CA HIS A 37 15.25 -5.44 -8.60
C HIS A 37 13.75 -5.21 -8.46
N TYR A 38 13.17 -4.54 -9.44
CA TYR A 38 11.73 -4.45 -9.61
C TYR A 38 11.17 -5.72 -10.25
N GLY A 39 9.94 -6.10 -9.88
CA GLY A 39 9.28 -7.28 -10.43
C GLY A 39 8.84 -7.12 -11.88
N SER A 40 8.56 -5.90 -12.32
CA SER A 40 8.22 -5.59 -13.72
C SER A 40 8.52 -4.13 -14.05
N GLU A 41 8.44 -3.79 -15.34
CA GLU A 41 8.46 -2.40 -15.78
C GLU A 41 7.23 -1.62 -15.27
N PRO A 42 7.34 -0.27 -15.12
CA PRO A 42 6.20 0.57 -14.76
C PRO A 42 5.05 0.37 -15.75
N GLN A 43 3.85 0.14 -15.23
CA GLN A 43 2.64 -0.13 -16.01
C GLN A 43 1.81 1.14 -16.29
N ASN A 44 2.15 2.26 -15.62
CA ASN A 44 1.46 3.53 -15.75
C ASN A 44 2.38 4.71 -15.32
N GLU A 45 1.93 5.93 -15.60
CA GLU A 45 2.68 7.15 -15.27
C GLU A 45 2.95 7.34 -13.78
N PHE A 46 2.03 6.91 -12.91
CA PHE A 46 2.23 7.01 -11.47
C PHE A 46 3.40 6.14 -11.02
N GLN A 47 3.44 4.87 -11.43
CA GLN A 47 4.55 3.96 -11.12
C GLN A 47 5.88 4.49 -11.67
N GLN A 48 5.88 5.00 -12.90
CA GLN A 48 7.06 5.62 -13.50
C GLN A 48 7.54 6.82 -12.68
N LYS A 49 6.62 7.70 -12.26
CA LYS A 49 6.93 8.87 -11.44
C LYS A 49 7.46 8.47 -10.05
N MET A 50 6.85 7.47 -9.41
CA MET A 50 7.28 7.01 -8.07
C MET A 50 8.66 6.37 -8.12
N ARG A 51 8.95 5.59 -9.15
CA ARG A 51 10.24 4.95 -9.38
C ARG A 51 11.33 5.99 -9.67
N GLY A 52 11.04 7.00 -10.51
CA GLY A 52 12.01 8.00 -10.95
C GLY A 52 13.24 7.34 -11.60
N SER A 53 14.42 7.61 -11.08
CA SER A 53 15.71 7.03 -11.55
C SER A 53 16.15 5.80 -10.76
N GLN A 54 15.32 5.27 -9.86
CA GLN A 54 15.71 4.11 -9.06
C GLN A 54 15.75 2.84 -9.92
N THR A 55 16.79 2.05 -9.74
CA THR A 55 16.99 0.75 -10.41
C THR A 55 16.43 -0.41 -9.61
N HIS A 56 16.15 -0.23 -8.33
CA HIS A 56 15.58 -1.20 -7.42
C HIS A 56 14.79 -0.49 -6.30
N PRO A 57 13.76 -1.12 -5.74
CA PRO A 57 13.06 -0.56 -4.60
C PRO A 57 13.85 -0.77 -3.32
N MET A 58 13.72 0.16 -2.36
CA MET A 58 14.21 -0.01 -0.99
C MET A 58 13.05 -0.36 -0.05
N ASN A 59 13.35 -1.00 1.07
CA ASN A 59 12.34 -1.39 2.07
C ASN A 59 11.27 -2.38 1.53
N GLN A 60 11.67 -3.29 0.63
CA GLN A 60 10.81 -4.29 -0.01
C GLN A 60 10.83 -5.65 0.72
N ASP A 61 11.12 -5.66 2.02
CA ASP A 61 11.18 -6.89 2.81
C ASP A 61 9.79 -7.49 3.05
N TYR A 62 9.63 -8.75 2.69
CA TYR A 62 8.40 -9.50 2.90
C TYR A 62 8.21 -9.90 4.36
N THR A 63 6.95 -9.94 4.80
CA THR A 63 6.59 -10.49 6.11
C THR A 63 6.24 -11.97 5.95
N ALA A 64 6.93 -12.83 6.67
CA ALA A 64 6.52 -14.22 6.79
C ALA A 64 5.22 -14.33 7.61
N HIS A 65 4.27 -15.11 7.11
CA HIS A 65 3.02 -15.45 7.77
C HIS A 65 2.98 -16.94 8.10
N THR A 66 2.17 -17.32 9.08
CA THR A 66 1.91 -18.75 9.35
C THR A 66 1.17 -19.37 8.16
N GLN A 67 1.36 -20.67 7.92
CA GLN A 67 0.67 -21.38 6.84
C GLN A 67 -0.86 -21.25 6.94
N GLN A 68 -1.40 -21.25 8.17
CA GLN A 68 -2.82 -21.02 8.40
C GLN A 68 -3.28 -19.65 7.88
N THR A 69 -2.51 -18.58 8.14
CA THR A 69 -2.81 -17.23 7.63
C THR A 69 -2.78 -17.20 6.12
N VAL A 70 -1.73 -17.78 5.51
CA VAL A 70 -1.58 -17.86 4.04
C VAL A 70 -2.79 -18.57 3.43
N ASN A 71 -3.17 -19.74 3.96
CA ASN A 71 -4.28 -20.53 3.45
C ASN A 71 -5.61 -19.76 3.50
N ILE A 72 -5.90 -19.10 4.64
CA ILE A 72 -7.15 -18.33 4.81
C ILE A 72 -7.17 -17.13 3.85
N VAL A 73 -6.08 -16.34 3.81
CA VAL A 73 -6.03 -15.15 2.96
C VAL A 73 -6.10 -15.51 1.47
N SER A 74 -5.53 -16.66 1.06
CA SER A 74 -5.62 -17.13 -0.32
C SER A 74 -7.05 -17.44 -0.79
N MET A 75 -7.93 -17.81 0.13
CA MET A 75 -9.35 -18.06 -0.17
C MET A 75 -10.19 -16.79 -0.24
N ILE A 76 -9.72 -15.68 0.34
CA ILE A 76 -10.47 -14.42 0.35
C ILE A 76 -10.42 -13.78 -1.03
N PRO A 77 -11.57 -13.43 -1.65
CA PRO A 77 -11.60 -12.78 -2.94
C PRO A 77 -10.99 -11.39 -2.91
N ASP A 78 -10.66 -10.85 -4.08
CA ASP A 78 -10.14 -9.48 -4.27
C ASP A 78 -11.09 -8.45 -3.63
N GLY A 79 -10.57 -7.60 -2.76
CA GLY A 79 -11.35 -6.61 -2.02
C GLY A 79 -12.32 -7.16 -0.98
N GLY A 80 -12.27 -8.47 -0.70
CA GLY A 80 -13.07 -9.14 0.31
C GLY A 80 -12.40 -9.18 1.69
N ASN A 81 -13.07 -9.84 2.63
CA ASN A 81 -12.55 -10.10 3.97
C ASN A 81 -12.97 -11.49 4.44
N ILE A 82 -12.62 -11.86 5.68
CA ILE A 82 -12.93 -13.19 6.22
C ILE A 82 -14.44 -13.52 6.20
N ARG A 83 -15.33 -12.51 6.18
CA ARG A 83 -16.78 -12.74 6.08
C ARG A 83 -17.24 -13.21 4.70
N SER A 84 -16.37 -13.11 3.70
CA SER A 84 -16.60 -13.70 2.37
C SER A 84 -16.41 -15.22 2.34
N LEU A 85 -15.88 -15.82 3.41
CA LEU A 85 -15.68 -17.24 3.58
C LEU A 85 -16.81 -17.88 4.41
N PRO A 86 -16.96 -19.22 4.38
CA PRO A 86 -17.87 -19.93 5.26
C PRO A 86 -17.65 -19.58 6.75
N SER A 87 -18.72 -19.63 7.55
CA SER A 87 -18.72 -19.17 8.94
C SER A 87 -17.74 -19.89 9.86
N GLU A 88 -17.31 -21.10 9.52
CA GLU A 88 -16.28 -21.86 10.24
C GLU A 88 -14.93 -21.13 10.31
N TYR A 89 -14.62 -20.26 9.34
CA TYR A 89 -13.39 -19.47 9.32
C TYR A 89 -13.47 -18.19 10.17
N TRP A 90 -14.68 -17.72 10.54
CA TRP A 90 -14.86 -16.43 11.20
C TRP A 90 -14.30 -16.37 12.62
N GLN A 91 -14.15 -17.52 13.27
CA GLN A 91 -13.65 -17.62 14.65
C GLN A 91 -12.12 -17.49 14.76
N VAL A 92 -11.40 -17.50 13.63
CA VAL A 92 -9.93 -17.48 13.62
C VAL A 92 -9.37 -16.15 14.17
N ARG A 93 -10.11 -15.05 14.03
CA ARG A 93 -9.80 -13.76 14.67
C ARG A 93 -11.07 -13.03 15.09
N LYS A 94 -11.06 -12.47 16.30
CA LYS A 94 -12.22 -11.81 16.93
C LYS A 94 -12.60 -10.44 16.37
N TYR A 95 -11.82 -9.86 15.43
CA TYR A 95 -12.06 -8.51 14.92
C TYR A 95 -12.80 -8.53 13.59
N ASN A 96 -13.82 -7.65 13.45
CA ASN A 96 -14.69 -7.58 12.26
C ASN A 96 -13.95 -7.25 10.95
N LYS A 97 -12.77 -6.61 11.01
CA LYS A 97 -11.91 -6.30 9.86
C LYS A 97 -10.70 -7.25 9.74
N ALA A 98 -10.78 -8.44 10.35
CA ALA A 98 -9.70 -9.40 10.24
C ALA A 98 -9.58 -9.91 8.81
N PHE A 99 -8.34 -10.05 8.32
CA PHE A 99 -8.04 -10.58 6.99
C PHE A 99 -8.74 -9.84 5.84
N GLU A 100 -8.80 -8.51 5.89
CA GLU A 100 -9.30 -7.71 4.75
C GLU A 100 -8.23 -7.66 3.66
N ARG A 101 -8.59 -8.03 2.43
CA ARG A 101 -7.75 -7.86 1.23
C ARG A 101 -8.04 -6.52 0.56
N MET A 102 -7.00 -5.82 0.14
CA MET A 102 -7.13 -4.67 -0.75
C MET A 102 -7.82 -5.09 -2.05
N SER A 103 -8.54 -4.18 -2.68
CA SER A 103 -9.07 -4.41 -4.02
C SER A 103 -8.08 -3.95 -5.07
N SER A 104 -7.86 -4.80 -6.08
CA SER A 104 -7.04 -4.44 -7.25
C SER A 104 -7.65 -3.30 -8.08
N SER A 105 -8.98 -3.13 -8.03
CA SER A 105 -9.77 -2.23 -8.87
C SER A 105 -10.28 -0.98 -8.14
N ARG A 106 -9.90 -0.78 -6.90
CA ARG A 106 -10.27 0.40 -6.09
C ARG A 106 -9.03 1.05 -5.47
N PRO A 107 -9.09 2.33 -5.07
CA PRO A 107 -8.07 2.94 -4.23
C PRO A 107 -7.78 2.08 -3.00
N SER A 108 -6.55 2.11 -2.52
CA SER A 108 -6.19 1.37 -1.30
C SER A 108 -6.98 1.87 -0.09
N ASN A 109 -7.12 1.00 0.89
CA ASN A 109 -7.55 1.41 2.22
C ASN A 109 -6.51 2.39 2.81
N THR A 110 -6.94 3.18 3.80
CA THR A 110 -6.02 4.04 4.57
C THR A 110 -4.92 3.20 5.20
N ILE A 111 -3.68 3.62 5.01
CA ILE A 111 -2.53 2.98 5.64
C ILE A 111 -2.42 3.51 7.07
N ASP A 112 -2.68 2.65 8.04
CA ASP A 112 -2.66 3.00 9.46
C ASP A 112 -1.25 2.99 10.04
N THR A 113 -0.99 3.88 10.98
CA THR A 113 0.27 3.98 11.72
C THR A 113 0.61 2.69 12.47
N GLY A 114 1.49 1.88 11.90
CA GLY A 114 1.97 0.64 12.49
C GLY A 114 0.98 -0.52 12.55
N HIS A 115 -0.25 -0.35 12.09
CA HIS A 115 -1.23 -1.43 11.98
C HIS A 115 -1.16 -2.07 10.59
N ARG A 116 -0.98 -3.37 10.57
CA ARG A 116 -0.86 -4.19 9.36
C ARG A 116 -2.14 -4.98 9.15
N ASN A 117 -3.25 -4.25 8.94
CA ASN A 117 -4.60 -4.82 8.94
C ASN A 117 -5.04 -5.33 7.57
N TYR A 118 -4.41 -4.85 6.50
CA TYR A 118 -4.80 -5.17 5.13
C TYR A 118 -3.80 -6.12 4.49
N PHE A 119 -4.34 -7.06 3.71
CA PHE A 119 -3.54 -7.96 2.90
C PHE A 119 -3.44 -7.43 1.46
N HIS A 120 -2.36 -7.78 0.81
CA HIS A 120 -2.09 -7.41 -0.57
C HIS A 120 -3.17 -7.97 -1.51
N TYR A 121 -3.56 -7.21 -2.55
CA TYR A 121 -4.64 -7.61 -3.47
C TYR A 121 -4.33 -8.90 -4.24
N ALA A 122 -3.06 -9.18 -4.59
CA ALA A 122 -2.67 -10.34 -5.39
C ALA A 122 -2.07 -11.48 -4.55
N GLU A 123 -1.36 -11.18 -3.46
CA GLU A 123 -0.61 -12.16 -2.67
C GLU A 123 -1.17 -12.31 -1.25
N PRO A 124 -1.09 -13.52 -0.65
CA PRO A 124 -1.63 -13.78 0.69
C PRO A 124 -0.69 -13.28 1.81
N ARG A 125 -0.27 -12.04 1.73
CA ARG A 125 0.62 -11.36 2.68
C ARG A 125 0.18 -9.92 2.92
N ILE A 126 0.68 -9.32 3.97
CA ILE A 126 0.57 -7.87 4.14
C ILE A 126 1.47 -7.16 3.12
N PRO A 127 1.16 -5.92 2.74
CA PRO A 127 2.05 -5.10 1.93
C PRO A 127 3.42 -4.93 2.58
N THR A 128 4.45 -4.85 1.77
CA THR A 128 5.78 -4.44 2.22
C THR A 128 5.76 -2.99 2.68
N LEU A 129 6.84 -2.54 3.31
CA LEU A 129 6.95 -1.14 3.68
C LEU A 129 6.97 -0.23 2.44
N ARG A 130 7.68 -0.63 1.37
CA ARG A 130 7.71 0.13 0.11
C ARG A 130 6.34 0.21 -0.55
N GLU A 131 5.61 -0.90 -0.62
CA GLU A 131 4.24 -0.92 -1.12
C GLU A 131 3.34 0.02 -0.31
N SER A 132 3.41 -0.02 1.01
CA SER A 132 2.66 0.87 1.90
C SER A 132 3.03 2.35 1.68
N ALA A 133 4.33 2.65 1.56
CA ALA A 133 4.83 4.00 1.28
C ALA A 133 4.33 4.49 -0.10
N ARG A 134 4.39 3.64 -1.12
CA ARG A 134 3.93 3.94 -2.48
C ARG A 134 2.41 4.26 -2.52
N LEU A 135 1.61 3.53 -1.76
CA LEU A 135 0.17 3.80 -1.61
C LEU A 135 -0.11 5.15 -0.93
N GLN A 136 0.81 5.66 -0.14
CA GLN A 136 0.82 7.01 0.44
C GLN A 136 1.52 8.05 -0.45
N SER A 137 1.87 7.69 -1.69
CA SER A 137 2.55 8.53 -2.67
C SER A 137 3.98 8.96 -2.28
N PHE A 138 4.68 8.21 -1.42
CA PHE A 138 6.12 8.39 -1.21
C PHE A 138 6.88 7.82 -2.42
N PRO A 139 7.81 8.59 -3.02
CA PRO A 139 8.63 8.10 -4.13
C PRO A 139 9.63 7.04 -3.65
N ASP A 140 10.12 6.20 -4.58
CA ASP A 140 10.96 5.05 -4.22
C ASP A 140 12.36 5.44 -3.73
N ASN A 141 12.82 6.64 -4.03
CA ASN A 141 14.05 7.18 -3.46
C ASN A 141 13.90 7.67 -2.01
N PHE A 142 12.68 7.67 -1.46
CA PHE A 142 12.46 7.98 -0.05
C PHE A 142 12.75 6.73 0.79
N GLU A 143 13.91 6.70 1.40
CA GLU A 143 14.33 5.62 2.29
C GLU A 143 13.74 5.81 3.68
N VAL A 144 13.14 4.76 4.23
CA VAL A 144 12.60 4.76 5.59
C VAL A 144 13.56 3.98 6.49
N LEU A 145 14.10 4.65 7.50
CA LEU A 145 15.12 4.08 8.39
C LEU A 145 14.55 3.64 9.74
N GLY A 146 15.30 2.76 10.43
CA GLY A 146 14.97 2.30 11.76
C GLY A 146 14.48 0.85 11.82
N THR A 147 13.93 0.47 12.97
CA THR A 147 13.33 -0.86 13.13
C THR A 147 12.06 -1.01 12.31
N ARG A 148 11.71 -2.23 11.89
CA ARG A 148 10.53 -2.51 11.09
C ARG A 148 9.23 -1.88 11.68
N GLY A 149 9.05 -1.96 13.00
CA GLY A 149 7.91 -1.35 13.67
C GLY A 149 7.92 0.19 13.57
N SER A 150 9.10 0.80 13.71
CA SER A 150 9.28 2.25 13.54
C SER A 150 9.03 2.69 12.10
N GLN A 151 9.52 1.92 11.12
CA GLN A 151 9.34 2.21 9.70
C GLN A 151 7.86 2.27 9.30
N TYR A 152 7.05 1.27 9.68
CA TYR A 152 5.62 1.28 9.39
C TYR A 152 4.88 2.44 10.08
N LYS A 153 5.34 2.90 11.25
CA LYS A 153 4.78 4.09 11.92
C LYS A 153 5.10 5.41 11.22
N GLN A 154 6.18 5.46 10.44
CA GLN A 154 6.56 6.65 9.69
C GLN A 154 5.76 6.79 8.38
N VAL A 155 5.22 5.70 7.87
CA VAL A 155 4.49 5.65 6.61
C VAL A 155 2.97 5.81 6.81
N GLY A 156 2.43 5.36 7.94
CA GLY A 156 0.99 5.42 8.25
C GLY A 156 0.52 6.66 8.99
#